data_90ad33a9f33a5bf02e483ccd4ec3b848
#
_entry.id   90ad33a9f33a5bf02e483ccd4ec3b848
#
_cell.length_a   1.000
_cell.length_b   1.000
_cell.length_c   1.000
_cell.angle_alpha   90.00
_cell.angle_beta   90.00
_cell.angle_gamma   90.00
#
_symmetry.space_group_name_H-M   'P 1'
#
loop_
_entity.id
_entity.type
_entity.pdbx_description
1 polymer ?
#
loop_
_entity_poly.entity_id
_entity_poly.type
_entity_poly.pdbx_seq_one_letter_code
_entity_poly.pdbx_strand_id
1 'polypeptide(L)'
;MTAEPVHHSINYVELNVSDLERAIAFYGGAFGWEFTTYAPVYAGIKGPDGTEVGGLSVSEDLRPAGGPFVILYSEDLDASAQAVRDNGGEVTMEPYAFPGGRRFHFTDPSGNELGVWSTT
;
A
#
# COMPACT_ATOMS: atom_id res chain seq x y z
N MET A 1 19.17 0.37 0.69
CA MET A 1 19.73 1.29 1.69
C MET A 1 18.60 2.06 2.35
N THR A 2 18.62 2.17 3.65
CA THR A 2 17.60 2.91 4.39
C THR A 2 18.09 4.32 4.71
N ALA A 3 17.15 5.27 4.82
CA ALA A 3 17.46 6.62 5.24
C ALA A 3 17.90 6.64 6.69
N GLU A 4 18.63 7.67 7.08
CA GLU A 4 19.02 7.91 8.44
C GLU A 4 17.77 8.12 9.30
N PRO A 5 17.56 7.36 10.39
CA PRO A 5 16.35 7.54 11.19
C PRO A 5 16.34 8.90 11.88
N VAL A 6 15.15 9.49 11.95
CA VAL A 6 14.95 10.77 12.65
C VAL A 6 14.14 10.49 13.92
N HIS A 7 14.63 11.00 15.04
CA HIS A 7 14.04 10.76 16.36
C HIS A 7 12.53 11.08 16.35
N HIS A 8 11.72 10.13 16.78
CA HIS A 8 10.26 10.25 16.92
C HIS A 8 9.48 10.46 15.63
N SER A 9 10.12 10.41 14.45
CA SER A 9 9.40 10.51 13.17
C SER A 9 8.78 9.16 12.78
N ILE A 10 7.79 9.19 11.90
CA ILE A 10 7.25 7.97 11.30
C ILE A 10 8.34 7.42 10.37
N ASN A 11 8.82 6.22 10.67
CA ASN A 11 9.96 5.62 9.98
C ASN A 11 9.59 4.51 9.01
N TYR A 12 8.53 3.75 9.33
CA TYR A 12 8.30 2.49 8.66
C TYR A 12 6.84 2.09 8.78
N VAL A 13 6.23 1.62 7.68
CA VAL A 13 4.86 1.12 7.72
C VAL A 13 4.89 -0.36 7.36
N GLU A 14 4.41 -1.21 8.26
CA GLU A 14 4.36 -2.65 8.02
C GLU A 14 2.92 -3.09 7.83
N LEU A 15 2.67 -3.81 6.73
CA LEU A 15 1.36 -4.39 6.44
C LEU A 15 1.43 -5.89 6.69
N ASN A 16 0.46 -6.42 7.41
CA ASN A 16 0.33 -7.85 7.61
C ASN A 16 -0.46 -8.45 6.44
N VAL A 17 0.07 -9.52 5.87
CA VAL A 17 -0.53 -10.17 4.70
C VAL A 17 -0.63 -11.66 4.94
N SER A 18 -1.57 -12.31 4.25
CA SER A 18 -1.75 -13.75 4.37
C SER A 18 -0.87 -14.55 3.40
N ASP A 19 -0.46 -13.92 2.29
CA ASP A 19 0.30 -14.58 1.22
C ASP A 19 1.25 -13.55 0.62
N LEU A 20 2.57 -13.76 0.84
CA LEU A 20 3.56 -12.78 0.42
C LEU A 20 3.63 -12.63 -1.10
N GLU A 21 3.63 -13.73 -1.85
CA GLU A 21 3.72 -13.66 -3.31
C GLU A 21 2.53 -12.92 -3.90
N ARG A 22 1.35 -13.18 -3.36
CA ARG A 22 0.13 -12.51 -3.83
C ARG A 22 0.15 -11.02 -3.51
N ALA A 23 0.64 -10.65 -2.31
CA ALA A 23 0.75 -9.26 -1.91
C ALA A 23 1.76 -8.51 -2.80
N ILE A 24 2.91 -9.12 -3.07
CA ILE A 24 3.92 -8.53 -3.96
C ILE A 24 3.35 -8.35 -5.37
N ALA A 25 2.65 -9.36 -5.89
CA ALA A 25 2.04 -9.26 -7.22
C ALA A 25 0.99 -8.15 -7.26
N PHE A 26 0.17 -8.03 -6.22
CA PHE A 26 -0.85 -6.99 -6.16
C PHE A 26 -0.23 -5.59 -6.16
N TYR A 27 0.65 -5.31 -5.19
CA TYR A 27 1.22 -3.97 -5.05
C TYR A 27 2.18 -3.62 -6.19
N GLY A 28 2.92 -4.60 -6.70
CA GLY A 28 3.77 -4.41 -7.86
C GLY A 28 2.96 -4.13 -9.12
N GLY A 29 1.87 -4.88 -9.33
CA GLY A 29 1.01 -4.72 -10.50
C GLY A 29 0.17 -3.46 -10.45
N ALA A 30 -0.43 -3.15 -9.30
CA ALA A 30 -1.32 -2.01 -9.16
C ALA A 30 -0.57 -0.68 -9.10
N PHE A 31 0.57 -0.63 -8.40
CA PHE A 31 1.25 0.62 -8.07
C PHE A 31 2.71 0.68 -8.50
N GLY A 32 3.24 -0.40 -9.06
CA GLY A 32 4.63 -0.43 -9.50
C GLY A 32 5.63 -0.47 -8.35
N TRP A 33 5.22 -0.90 -7.17
CA TRP A 33 6.14 -1.00 -6.04
C TRP A 33 7.21 -2.05 -6.30
N GLU A 34 8.40 -1.81 -5.79
CA GLU A 34 9.51 -2.75 -5.82
C GLU A 34 9.82 -3.22 -4.40
N PHE A 35 10.36 -4.43 -4.31
CA PHE A 35 10.54 -5.09 -3.03
C PHE A 35 11.92 -5.69 -2.91
N THR A 36 12.38 -5.84 -1.66
CA THR A 36 13.54 -6.66 -1.33
C THR A 36 13.04 -7.81 -0.47
N THR A 37 13.12 -9.04 -0.99
CA THR A 37 12.68 -10.21 -0.25
C THR A 37 13.78 -10.65 0.69
N TYR A 38 13.54 -10.59 2.00
CA TYR A 38 14.53 -10.99 3.01
C TYR A 38 14.35 -12.42 3.46
N ALA A 39 13.11 -12.93 3.42
CA ALA A 39 12.76 -14.26 3.88
C ALA A 39 11.47 -14.67 3.20
N PRO A 40 11.10 -15.97 3.25
CA PRO A 40 9.83 -16.42 2.65
C PRO A 40 8.60 -15.71 3.23
N VAL A 41 8.72 -15.11 4.42
CA VAL A 41 7.61 -14.49 5.12
C VAL A 41 7.73 -12.97 5.23
N TYR A 42 8.74 -12.36 4.60
CA TYR A 42 8.95 -10.92 4.73
C TYR A 42 9.60 -10.29 3.50
N ALA A 43 9.06 -9.18 3.06
CA ALA A 43 9.65 -8.37 2.00
C ALA A 43 9.60 -6.89 2.39
N GLY A 44 10.72 -6.19 2.19
CA GLY A 44 10.77 -4.74 2.38
C GLY A 44 10.21 -4.02 1.17
N ILE A 45 9.56 -2.88 1.40
CA ILE A 45 8.98 -2.04 0.36
C ILE A 45 9.95 -0.90 0.07
N LYS A 46 10.36 -0.76 -1.20
CA LYS A 46 11.25 0.33 -1.60
C LYS A 46 10.45 1.59 -1.88
N GLY A 47 10.90 2.71 -1.31
CA GLY A 47 10.35 4.01 -1.64
C GLY A 47 10.89 4.54 -2.95
N PRO A 48 10.42 5.74 -3.38
CA PRO A 48 10.79 6.30 -4.69
C PRO A 48 12.29 6.53 -4.88
N ASP A 49 13.02 6.77 -3.79
CA ASP A 49 14.47 7.01 -3.84
C ASP A 49 15.28 5.74 -3.55
N GLY A 50 14.63 4.57 -3.49
CA GLY A 50 15.27 3.31 -3.16
C GLY A 50 15.39 3.04 -1.67
N THR A 51 15.03 4.00 -0.82
CA THR A 51 15.02 3.83 0.63
C THR A 51 13.86 2.92 1.02
N GLU A 52 14.11 1.98 1.94
CA GLU A 52 13.05 1.10 2.43
C GLU A 52 12.10 1.88 3.34
N VAL A 53 10.82 1.90 2.99
CA VAL A 53 9.81 2.69 3.70
C VAL A 53 8.80 1.84 4.46
N GLY A 54 8.84 0.53 4.27
CA GLY A 54 7.90 -0.37 4.93
C GLY A 54 8.17 -1.80 4.60
N GLY A 55 7.25 -2.67 4.96
CA GLY A 55 7.38 -4.09 4.71
C GLY A 55 6.05 -4.80 4.63
N LEU A 56 6.07 -5.96 3.99
CA LEU A 56 4.98 -6.91 3.96
C LEU A 56 5.40 -8.09 4.83
N SER A 57 4.62 -8.40 5.85
CA SER A 57 4.93 -9.46 6.80
C SER A 57 3.80 -10.48 6.82
N VAL A 58 4.12 -11.74 6.54
CA VAL A 58 3.11 -12.80 6.60
C VAL A 58 2.74 -13.04 8.07
N SER A 59 1.45 -13.03 8.35
CA SER A 59 0.94 -13.22 9.70
C SER A 59 -0.42 -13.90 9.65
N GLU A 60 -0.71 -14.73 10.63
CA GLU A 60 -2.05 -15.28 10.82
C GLU A 60 -2.95 -14.24 11.50
N ASP A 61 -2.37 -13.29 12.19
CA ASP A 61 -3.09 -12.23 12.90
C ASP A 61 -3.15 -10.97 12.03
N LEU A 62 -4.00 -10.99 11.01
CA LEU A 62 -4.21 -9.84 10.15
C LEU A 62 -4.89 -8.72 10.94
N ARG A 63 -4.48 -7.48 10.66
CA ARG A 63 -5.07 -6.34 11.33
C ARG A 63 -6.34 -5.95 10.60
N PRO A 64 -7.44 -5.77 11.33
CA PRO A 64 -8.70 -5.40 10.67
C PRO A 64 -8.64 -3.97 10.14
N ALA A 65 -9.47 -3.68 9.13
CA ALA A 65 -9.69 -2.32 8.66
C ALA A 65 -10.22 -1.45 9.80
N GLY A 66 -9.97 -0.12 9.72
CA GLY A 66 -10.42 0.81 10.74
C GLY A 66 -9.31 1.30 11.66
N GLY A 67 -8.10 0.75 11.54
CA GLY A 67 -6.91 1.28 12.20
C GLY A 67 -6.33 2.48 11.43
N PRO A 68 -5.03 2.77 11.60
CA PRO A 68 -4.39 3.85 10.84
C PRO A 68 -4.62 3.69 9.34
N PHE A 69 -4.85 4.81 8.65
CA PHE A 69 -5.21 4.80 7.24
C PHE A 69 -4.04 5.30 6.40
N VAL A 70 -3.41 4.40 5.66
CA VAL A 70 -2.30 4.74 4.78
C VAL A 70 -2.87 5.24 3.46
N ILE A 71 -2.44 6.41 3.03
CA ILE A 71 -2.95 7.03 1.80
C ILE A 71 -1.80 7.22 0.82
N LEU A 72 -1.98 6.68 -0.39
CA LEU A 72 -1.03 6.82 -1.49
C LEU A 72 -1.43 8.01 -2.35
N TYR A 73 -0.49 8.57 -3.09
CA TYR A 73 -0.77 9.62 -4.07
C TYR A 73 -0.79 9.04 -5.48
N SER A 74 -1.71 9.51 -6.32
CA SER A 74 -1.79 9.16 -7.73
C SER A 74 -1.95 10.41 -8.58
N GLU A 75 -1.31 10.43 -9.74
CA GLU A 75 -1.52 11.48 -10.72
C GLU A 75 -2.77 11.24 -11.56
N ASP A 76 -3.26 10.00 -11.58
CA ASP A 76 -4.47 9.61 -12.33
C ASP A 76 -5.29 8.67 -11.46
N LEU A 77 -6.24 9.24 -10.73
CA LEU A 77 -7.00 8.48 -9.73
C LEU A 77 -7.83 7.37 -10.33
N ASP A 78 -8.48 7.64 -11.45
CA ASP A 78 -9.36 6.63 -12.08
C ASP A 78 -8.55 5.46 -12.62
N ALA A 79 -7.37 5.71 -13.18
CA ALA A 79 -6.47 4.66 -13.62
C ALA A 79 -5.98 3.82 -12.44
N SER A 80 -5.70 4.44 -11.30
CA SER A 80 -5.28 3.72 -10.10
C SER A 80 -6.39 2.84 -9.55
N ALA A 81 -7.64 3.32 -9.56
CA ALA A 81 -8.76 2.51 -9.13
C ALA A 81 -8.93 1.29 -10.02
N GLN A 82 -8.80 1.47 -11.34
CA GLN A 82 -8.88 0.35 -12.27
C GLN A 82 -7.74 -0.65 -12.07
N ALA A 83 -6.53 -0.14 -11.82
CA ALA A 83 -5.37 -1.01 -11.56
C ALA A 83 -5.57 -1.85 -10.29
N VAL A 84 -6.18 -1.29 -9.25
CA VAL A 84 -6.53 -2.05 -8.05
C VAL A 84 -7.44 -3.22 -8.41
N ARG A 85 -8.49 -2.96 -9.19
CA ARG A 85 -9.43 -4.01 -9.61
C ARG A 85 -8.74 -5.07 -10.47
N ASP A 86 -7.92 -4.64 -11.41
CA ASP A 86 -7.25 -5.55 -12.35
C ASP A 86 -6.24 -6.45 -11.67
N ASN A 87 -5.75 -6.05 -10.48
CA ASN A 87 -4.71 -6.80 -9.76
C ASN A 87 -5.23 -7.52 -8.52
N GLY A 88 -6.54 -7.64 -8.37
CA GLY A 88 -7.13 -8.49 -7.34
C GLY A 88 -7.50 -7.80 -6.04
N GLY A 89 -7.40 -6.47 -6.00
CA GLY A 89 -7.92 -5.69 -4.87
C GLY A 89 -9.39 -5.35 -5.07
N GLU A 90 -9.99 -4.78 -4.05
CA GLU A 90 -11.39 -4.37 -4.09
C GLU A 90 -11.48 -2.88 -3.79
N VAL A 91 -12.15 -2.11 -4.67
CA VAL A 91 -12.44 -0.71 -4.40
C VAL A 91 -13.65 -0.69 -3.48
N THR A 92 -13.43 -0.28 -2.23
CA THR A 92 -14.47 -0.28 -1.20
C THR A 92 -15.21 1.04 -1.13
N MET A 93 -14.64 2.12 -1.63
CA MET A 93 -15.30 3.40 -1.75
C MET A 93 -14.84 4.05 -3.06
N GLU A 94 -15.78 4.24 -3.97
CA GLU A 94 -15.50 4.83 -5.27
C GLU A 94 -14.96 6.26 -5.14
N PRO A 95 -14.23 6.77 -6.14
CA PRO A 95 -13.67 8.11 -6.08
C PRO A 95 -14.71 9.16 -5.68
N TYR A 96 -14.37 9.97 -4.69
CA TYR A 96 -15.23 11.04 -4.19
C TYR A 96 -14.40 12.30 -3.94
N ALA A 97 -15.06 13.45 -4.03
CA ALA A 97 -14.40 14.75 -3.85
C ALA A 97 -14.19 15.06 -2.36
N PHE A 98 -13.08 15.70 -2.07
CA PHE A 98 -12.82 16.31 -0.77
C PHE A 98 -12.07 17.62 -1.03
N PRO A 99 -11.84 18.49 -0.03
CA PRO A 99 -11.26 19.82 -0.29
C PRO A 99 -9.93 19.84 -1.01
N GLY A 100 -9.13 18.77 -0.94
CA GLY A 100 -7.83 18.72 -1.61
C GLY A 100 -7.83 18.11 -3.01
N GLY A 101 -8.96 17.52 -3.45
CA GLY A 101 -9.05 16.83 -4.72
C GLY A 101 -10.07 15.72 -4.68
N ARG A 102 -9.67 14.51 -5.09
CA ARG A 102 -10.52 13.30 -5.01
C ARG A 102 -9.72 12.17 -4.41
N ARG A 103 -10.43 11.19 -3.85
CA ARG A 103 -9.79 9.98 -3.31
C ARG A 103 -10.72 8.79 -3.40
N PHE A 104 -10.16 7.59 -3.32
CA PHE A 104 -10.93 6.37 -3.19
C PHE A 104 -10.28 5.47 -2.13
N HIS A 105 -11.02 4.47 -1.67
CA HIS A 105 -10.52 3.49 -0.72
C HIS A 105 -10.53 2.11 -1.35
N PHE A 106 -9.60 1.26 -0.94
CA PHE A 106 -9.54 -0.10 -1.42
C PHE A 106 -9.04 -1.04 -0.33
N THR A 107 -9.30 -2.32 -0.52
CA THR A 107 -8.65 -3.36 0.27
C THR A 107 -7.71 -4.17 -0.62
N ASP A 108 -6.57 -4.55 -0.06
CA ASP A 108 -5.65 -5.46 -0.73
C ASP A 108 -6.14 -6.90 -0.59
N PRO A 109 -5.48 -7.89 -1.22
CA PRO A 109 -5.93 -9.29 -1.13
C PRO A 109 -5.93 -9.87 0.28
N SER A 110 -5.26 -9.25 1.23
CA SER A 110 -5.25 -9.67 2.63
C SER A 110 -6.27 -8.94 3.49
N GLY A 111 -7.00 -7.97 2.91
CA GLY A 111 -7.99 -7.18 3.63
C GLY A 111 -7.48 -5.91 4.27
N ASN A 112 -6.22 -5.54 4.06
CA ASN A 112 -5.72 -4.24 4.51
C ASN A 112 -6.44 -3.13 3.74
N GLU A 113 -6.92 -2.11 4.45
CA GLU A 113 -7.59 -0.98 3.83
C GLU A 113 -6.63 0.20 3.67
N LEU A 114 -6.50 0.70 2.46
CA LEU A 114 -5.70 1.88 2.15
C LEU A 114 -6.54 2.84 1.31
N GLY A 115 -6.06 4.06 1.18
CA GLY A 115 -6.66 5.05 0.29
C GLY A 115 -5.68 5.51 -0.75
N VAL A 116 -6.19 6.11 -1.82
CA VAL A 116 -5.40 6.79 -2.84
C VAL A 116 -6.05 8.13 -3.09
N TRP A 117 -5.26 9.18 -3.19
CA TRP A 117 -5.77 10.51 -3.46
C TRP A 117 -5.08 11.13 -4.66
N SER A 118 -5.72 12.13 -5.24
CA SER A 118 -5.20 12.90 -6.36
C SER A 118 -5.65 14.36 -6.19
N THR A 119 -4.88 15.29 -6.76
CA THR A 119 -5.28 16.70 -6.77
C THR A 119 -6.42 16.96 -7.75
N THR A 120 -6.66 16.03 -8.66
CA THR A 120 -7.73 16.08 -9.63
C THR A 120 -8.62 14.83 -9.47
#